data_1f91abf7e77931b09071407f4da50284
#
_entry.id   1f91abf7e77931b09071407f4da50284
#
_cell.length_a   1.000
_cell.length_b   1.000
_cell.length_c   1.000
_cell.angle_alpha   90.00
_cell.angle_beta   90.00
_cell.angle_gamma   90.00
#
_symmetry.space_group_name_H-M   'P 1'
#
loop_
_entity.id
_entity.type
_entity.pdbx_description
1 polymer ?
#
loop_
_entity_poly.entity_id
_entity_poly.type
_entity_poly.pdbx_seq_one_letter_code
_entity_poly.pdbx_strand_id
1 'polypeptide(L)'
;HVLLVGAGAERFARIMGCEEGDLETELSKKVYQAFIDDAFDDEGVIDESQNWVVKYARSQNLREWFDKLADEHHGTVNIMALDANGDIASAVSTSGTALKFPGRLGDSPIIGAGNYCDNRYGAAACTGRGELAIRNSTARTIIHYLENGLNPEEAAFLAMKDIHDLNGVGGMNCIVLDNKGNTISATTTPERDSVYWYFDVDMTEAEQRAGINVQK
;
A
#
# COMPACT_ATOMS: atom_id res chain seq x y z
N HIS A 1 -3.92 13.77 18.29
CA HIS A 1 -3.08 13.64 17.10
C HIS A 1 -3.65 12.55 16.18
N VAL A 2 -3.71 12.81 14.89
CA VAL A 2 -4.23 11.83 13.89
C VAL A 2 -3.11 11.04 13.23
N LEU A 3 -1.84 11.46 13.41
CA LEU A 3 -0.67 10.79 12.87
C LEU A 3 0.52 10.94 13.83
N LEU A 4 1.18 9.82 14.12
CA LEU A 4 2.43 9.76 14.89
C LEU A 4 3.42 8.89 14.13
N VAL A 5 4.70 9.29 14.10
CA VAL A 5 5.77 8.58 13.41
C VAL A 5 7.07 8.58 14.21
N GLY A 6 7.97 7.62 13.90
CA GLY A 6 9.29 7.52 14.49
C GLY A 6 9.28 7.40 16.02
N ALA A 7 10.27 7.96 16.69
CA ALA A 7 10.45 7.88 18.15
C ALA A 7 9.23 8.41 18.93
N GLY A 8 8.45 9.33 18.36
CA GLY A 8 7.22 9.82 18.96
C GLY A 8 6.12 8.76 18.99
N ALA A 9 5.97 8.00 17.90
CA ALA A 9 5.05 6.88 17.85
C ALA A 9 5.44 5.73 18.78
N GLU A 10 6.74 5.39 18.86
CA GLU A 10 7.25 4.38 19.80
C GLU A 10 6.98 4.78 21.24
N ARG A 11 7.26 6.05 21.60
CA ARG A 11 6.98 6.56 22.93
C ARG A 11 5.48 6.47 23.27
N PHE A 12 4.63 6.81 22.33
CA PHE A 12 3.18 6.69 22.51
C PHE A 12 2.76 5.23 22.71
N ALA A 13 3.28 4.30 21.91
CA ALA A 13 3.00 2.88 22.03
C ALA A 13 3.38 2.34 23.42
N ARG A 14 4.56 2.71 23.97
CA ARG A 14 4.96 2.37 25.34
C ARG A 14 4.00 2.92 26.39
N ILE A 15 3.58 4.18 26.24
CA ILE A 15 2.60 4.80 27.16
C ILE A 15 1.27 4.05 27.12
N MET A 16 0.86 3.54 25.95
CA MET A 16 -0.37 2.77 25.76
C MET A 16 -0.24 1.30 26.19
N GLY A 17 0.94 0.87 26.66
CA GLY A 17 1.16 -0.51 27.11
C GLY A 17 1.27 -1.53 25.98
N CYS A 18 1.63 -1.10 24.76
CA CYS A 18 1.92 -2.04 23.68
C CYS A 18 3.17 -2.86 24.00
N GLU A 19 3.15 -4.13 23.62
CA GLU A 19 4.29 -5.02 23.77
C GLU A 19 5.46 -4.56 22.91
N GLU A 20 6.67 -4.54 23.50
CA GLU A 20 7.90 -4.29 22.77
C GLU A 20 8.49 -5.63 22.31
N GLY A 21 8.94 -5.69 21.04
CA GLY A 21 9.56 -6.87 20.49
C GLY A 21 10.57 -6.54 19.39
N ASP A 22 11.52 -7.44 19.20
CA ASP A 22 12.41 -7.41 18.05
C ASP A 22 11.64 -7.95 16.82
N LEU A 23 11.49 -7.10 15.82
CA LEU A 23 10.79 -7.44 14.57
C LEU A 23 11.73 -8.01 13.50
N GLU A 24 13.05 -8.07 13.80
CA GLU A 24 13.99 -8.69 12.89
C GLU A 24 13.80 -10.20 12.84
N THR A 25 13.83 -10.75 11.63
CA THR A 25 13.83 -12.18 11.38
C THR A 25 15.15 -12.61 10.75
N GLU A 26 15.48 -13.89 10.83
CA GLU A 26 16.66 -14.42 10.14
C GLU A 26 16.60 -14.20 8.62
N LEU A 27 15.40 -14.21 8.05
CA LEU A 27 15.19 -13.89 6.64
C LEU A 27 15.47 -12.41 6.36
N SER A 28 14.92 -11.50 7.15
CA SER A 28 15.15 -10.06 6.95
C SER A 28 16.62 -9.67 7.11
N LYS A 29 17.34 -10.29 8.04
CA LYS A 29 18.79 -10.11 8.20
C LYS A 29 19.57 -10.58 6.98
N LYS A 30 19.25 -11.75 6.44
CA LYS A 30 19.89 -12.28 5.23
C LYS A 30 19.65 -11.41 4.01
N VAL A 31 18.40 -10.94 3.82
CA VAL A 31 18.04 -10.03 2.73
C VAL A 31 18.79 -8.70 2.86
N TYR A 32 18.85 -8.14 4.06
CA TYR A 32 19.58 -6.91 4.30
C TYR A 32 21.10 -7.08 4.07
N GLN A 33 21.69 -8.19 4.54
CA GLN A 33 23.11 -8.47 4.32
C GLN A 33 23.42 -8.62 2.83
N ALA A 34 22.61 -9.38 2.10
CA ALA A 34 22.79 -9.54 0.65
C ALA A 34 22.68 -8.19 -0.10
N PHE A 35 21.79 -7.29 0.36
CA PHE A 35 21.71 -5.94 -0.16
C PHE A 35 22.99 -5.13 0.14
N ILE A 36 23.53 -5.23 1.34
CA ILE A 36 24.78 -4.56 1.70
C ILE A 36 25.94 -5.10 0.85
N ASP A 37 26.06 -6.41 0.73
CA ASP A 37 27.13 -7.06 -0.03
C ASP A 37 27.10 -6.67 -1.52
N ASP A 38 25.90 -6.57 -2.12
CA ASP A 38 25.73 -6.13 -3.53
C ASP A 38 25.89 -4.60 -3.67
N ALA A 39 25.65 -3.83 -2.62
CA ALA A 39 25.79 -2.38 -2.61
C ALA A 39 27.23 -1.90 -2.48
N PHE A 40 28.15 -2.73 -1.96
CA PHE A 40 29.58 -2.44 -1.86
C PHE A 40 30.27 -3.11 -3.07
N ASP A 41 30.97 -2.32 -3.88
CA ASP A 41 31.91 -2.90 -4.84
C ASP A 41 33.13 -3.52 -4.15
N ASP A 42 33.92 -4.29 -4.89
CA ASP A 42 35.10 -4.99 -4.38
C ASP A 42 36.15 -4.05 -3.73
N GLU A 43 36.00 -2.76 -3.87
CA GLU A 43 36.92 -1.73 -3.32
C GLU A 43 36.43 -1.14 -2.00
N GLY A 44 35.19 -1.45 -1.56
CA GLY A 44 34.65 -1.04 -0.25
C GLY A 44 34.45 0.46 -0.05
N VAL A 45 34.51 1.26 -1.10
CA VAL A 45 34.42 2.72 -1.05
C VAL A 45 32.97 3.18 -1.30
N ILE A 46 32.33 3.65 -0.26
CA ILE A 46 31.07 4.38 -0.39
C ILE A 46 31.42 5.87 -0.48
N ASP A 47 31.17 6.47 -1.64
CA ASP A 47 31.08 7.93 -1.73
C ASP A 47 29.74 8.37 -1.11
N GLU A 48 29.81 8.91 0.11
CA GLU A 48 28.63 9.34 0.87
C GLU A 48 27.81 10.40 0.15
N SER A 49 28.39 11.16 -0.78
CA SER A 49 27.70 12.22 -1.53
C SER A 49 26.80 11.71 -2.65
N GLN A 50 27.00 10.47 -3.13
CA GLN A 50 26.24 9.88 -4.26
C GLN A 50 25.29 8.74 -3.85
N ASN A 51 25.14 8.48 -2.58
CA ASN A 51 24.95 7.16 -2.06
C ASN A 51 23.58 6.52 -2.28
N TRP A 52 22.50 7.24 -2.26
CA TRP A 52 21.19 6.58 -2.23
C TRP A 52 20.47 6.58 -3.58
N VAL A 53 20.45 7.71 -4.25
CA VAL A 53 19.71 7.85 -5.52
C VAL A 53 20.43 7.10 -6.64
N VAL A 54 21.75 7.14 -6.65
CA VAL A 54 22.57 6.47 -7.68
C VAL A 54 22.61 4.96 -7.44
N LYS A 55 22.71 4.51 -6.19
CA LYS A 55 22.64 3.08 -5.87
C LYS A 55 21.24 2.52 -6.05
N TYR A 56 20.21 3.25 -5.68
CA TYR A 56 18.82 2.87 -5.99
C TYR A 56 18.57 2.82 -7.50
N ALA A 57 19.18 3.71 -8.26
CA ALA A 57 19.09 3.70 -9.72
C ALA A 57 19.98 2.61 -10.38
N ARG A 58 21.17 2.33 -9.83
CA ARG A 58 22.04 1.22 -10.27
C ARG A 58 21.49 -0.15 -9.86
N SER A 59 20.75 -0.21 -8.79
CA SER A 59 20.07 -1.43 -8.34
C SER A 59 18.87 -1.81 -9.21
N GLN A 60 18.96 -1.63 -10.52
CA GLN A 60 18.02 -2.28 -11.43
C GLN A 60 18.01 -3.80 -11.24
N ASN A 61 19.09 -4.36 -10.73
CA ASN A 61 19.13 -5.74 -10.22
C ASN A 61 18.36 -5.92 -8.91
N LEU A 62 18.14 -4.89 -8.09
CA LEU A 62 17.19 -4.97 -6.97
C LEU A 62 15.78 -5.27 -7.45
N ARG A 63 15.39 -4.88 -8.65
CA ARG A 63 14.10 -5.25 -9.21
C ARG A 63 13.97 -6.76 -9.34
N GLU A 64 15.01 -7.44 -9.81
CA GLU A 64 15.06 -8.90 -9.91
C GLU A 64 15.03 -9.55 -8.51
N TRP A 65 15.67 -8.94 -7.52
CA TRP A 65 15.59 -9.34 -6.11
C TRP A 65 14.21 -9.04 -5.50
N PHE A 66 13.64 -7.89 -5.78
CA PHE A 66 12.29 -7.53 -5.36
C PHE A 66 11.24 -8.41 -6.01
N ASP A 67 11.38 -8.75 -7.27
CA ASP A 67 10.45 -9.63 -7.97
C ASP A 67 10.52 -11.06 -7.39
N LYS A 68 11.71 -11.55 -7.04
CA LYS A 68 11.88 -12.83 -6.32
C LYS A 68 11.35 -12.82 -4.89
N LEU A 69 11.39 -11.69 -4.20
CA LEU A 69 10.85 -11.53 -2.84
C LEU A 69 9.37 -11.15 -2.85
N ALA A 70 8.90 -10.48 -3.89
CA ALA A 70 7.52 -10.04 -4.02
C ALA A 70 6.53 -11.20 -4.22
N ASP A 71 6.97 -12.31 -4.80
CA ASP A 71 6.14 -13.51 -4.94
C ASP A 71 5.84 -14.20 -3.59
N GLU A 72 6.64 -13.94 -2.56
CA GLU A 72 6.48 -14.57 -1.25
C GLU A 72 6.02 -13.62 -0.13
N HIS A 73 6.17 -12.28 -0.28
CA HIS A 73 5.97 -11.33 0.82
C HIS A 73 5.28 -10.03 0.36
N HIS A 74 3.97 -10.08 0.24
CA HIS A 74 3.18 -8.84 0.03
C HIS A 74 3.03 -8.07 1.34
N GLY A 75 3.48 -6.81 1.32
CA GLY A 75 3.67 -6.02 2.52
C GLY A 75 2.47 -5.20 3.02
N THR A 76 1.28 -5.27 2.39
CA THR A 76 0.13 -4.45 2.81
C THR A 76 -1.15 -5.26 2.83
N VAL A 77 -1.85 -5.22 3.96
CA VAL A 77 -3.19 -5.79 4.15
C VAL A 77 -4.18 -4.64 4.35
N ASN A 78 -5.29 -4.69 3.62
CA ASN A 78 -6.39 -3.74 3.75
C ASN A 78 -7.69 -4.50 4.07
N ILE A 79 -8.48 -3.97 4.99
CA ILE A 79 -9.79 -4.49 5.35
C ILE A 79 -10.78 -3.33 5.40
N MET A 80 -11.95 -3.52 4.81
CA MET A 80 -13.05 -2.58 4.90
C MET A 80 -14.31 -3.32 5.35
N ALA A 81 -15.14 -2.68 6.14
CA ALA A 81 -16.38 -3.23 6.63
C ALA A 81 -17.50 -2.20 6.58
N LEU A 82 -18.68 -2.64 6.21
CA LEU A 82 -19.95 -1.91 6.31
C LEU A 82 -20.87 -2.70 7.23
N ASP A 83 -21.37 -2.07 8.26
CA ASP A 83 -22.30 -2.71 9.19
C ASP A 83 -23.79 -2.48 8.83
N ALA A 84 -24.67 -3.13 9.58
CA ALA A 84 -26.12 -3.02 9.38
C ALA A 84 -26.70 -1.62 9.67
N ASN A 85 -25.96 -0.75 10.36
CA ASN A 85 -26.36 0.64 10.62
C ASN A 85 -25.91 1.60 9.51
N GLY A 86 -25.10 1.14 8.56
CA GLY A 86 -24.47 1.96 7.54
C GLY A 86 -23.16 2.59 7.98
N ASP A 87 -22.59 2.15 9.12
CA ASP A 87 -21.27 2.60 9.53
C ASP A 87 -20.17 1.86 8.77
N ILE A 88 -19.21 2.63 8.29
CA ILE A 88 -18.10 2.12 7.48
C ILE A 88 -16.79 2.30 8.22
N ALA A 89 -16.01 1.22 8.30
CA ALA A 89 -14.66 1.22 8.84
C ALA A 89 -13.66 0.73 7.79
N SER A 90 -12.47 1.29 7.81
CA SER A 90 -11.35 0.85 6.99
C SER A 90 -10.07 0.79 7.82
N ALA A 91 -9.32 -0.28 7.64
CA ALA A 91 -8.04 -0.50 8.31
C ALA A 91 -6.97 -0.94 7.31
N VAL A 92 -5.75 -0.54 7.58
CA VAL A 92 -4.58 -0.90 6.79
C VAL A 92 -3.41 -1.25 7.70
N SER A 93 -2.65 -2.27 7.33
CA SER A 93 -1.42 -2.67 8.01
C SER A 93 -0.33 -2.98 7.00
N THR A 94 0.87 -2.50 7.25
CA THR A 94 2.03 -2.70 6.37
C THR A 94 3.34 -2.55 7.14
N SER A 95 4.38 -3.24 6.69
CA SER A 95 5.78 -2.94 7.05
C SER A 95 6.45 -1.93 6.10
N GLY A 96 5.72 -1.46 5.10
CA GLY A 96 6.24 -0.57 4.05
C GLY A 96 7.07 -1.31 2.99
N THR A 97 7.73 -0.55 2.16
CA THR A 97 8.64 -1.08 1.13
C THR A 97 9.92 -1.62 1.81
N ALA A 98 10.38 -2.79 1.36
CA ALA A 98 11.66 -3.33 1.80
C ALA A 98 12.82 -2.38 1.46
N LEU A 99 13.89 -2.40 2.25
CA LEU A 99 15.10 -1.59 2.06
C LEU A 99 14.85 -0.08 1.92
N LYS A 100 13.76 0.40 2.46
CA LYS A 100 13.45 1.83 2.46
C LYS A 100 14.47 2.64 3.25
N PHE A 101 14.67 3.89 2.84
CA PHE A 101 15.50 4.81 3.60
C PHE A 101 14.92 5.00 5.02
N PRO A 102 15.75 5.04 6.08
CA PRO A 102 15.30 5.33 7.43
C PRO A 102 14.48 6.63 7.50
N GLY A 103 13.26 6.53 8.03
CA GLY A 103 12.30 7.63 8.05
C GLY A 103 11.34 7.71 6.85
N ARG A 104 11.51 6.87 5.81
CA ARG A 104 10.54 6.81 4.71
C ARG A 104 9.21 6.30 5.23
N LEU A 105 8.15 7.04 4.89
CA LEU A 105 6.77 6.70 5.15
C LEU A 105 6.05 6.42 3.82
N GLY A 106 5.27 5.33 3.76
CA GLY A 106 4.37 5.03 2.64
C GLY A 106 3.02 5.71 2.80
N ASP A 107 2.10 5.32 1.95
CA ASP A 107 0.73 5.86 1.90
C ASP A 107 -0.17 5.35 3.04
N SER A 108 0.08 4.13 3.54
CA SER A 108 -0.82 3.45 4.48
C SER A 108 -1.20 4.26 5.72
N PRO A 109 -0.28 4.97 6.42
CA PRO A 109 -0.64 5.79 7.58
C PRO A 109 -1.18 7.18 7.20
N ILE A 110 -1.20 7.54 5.92
CA ILE A 110 -1.64 8.87 5.46
C ILE A 110 -3.10 8.79 5.06
N ILE A 111 -3.95 9.40 5.90
CA ILE A 111 -5.40 9.48 5.67
C ILE A 111 -5.67 10.18 4.34
N GLY A 112 -6.43 9.52 3.48
CA GLY A 112 -6.73 10.01 2.13
C GLY A 112 -5.78 9.53 1.04
N ALA A 113 -4.59 9.07 1.39
CA ALA A 113 -3.66 8.46 0.43
C ALA A 113 -3.85 6.94 0.35
N GLY A 114 -3.43 6.21 1.38
CA GLY A 114 -3.50 4.77 1.41
C GLY A 114 -4.83 4.21 1.92
N ASN A 115 -5.60 5.02 2.65
CA ASN A 115 -6.84 4.61 3.30
C ASN A 115 -7.74 5.80 3.56
N TYR A 116 -9.04 5.66 3.27
CA TYR A 116 -10.06 6.64 3.62
C TYR A 116 -11.45 5.99 3.68
N CYS A 117 -12.29 6.40 4.61
CA CYS A 117 -13.70 6.02 4.64
C CYS A 117 -14.59 7.18 5.08
N ASP A 118 -15.84 7.16 4.58
CA ASP A 118 -16.90 8.13 4.92
C ASP A 118 -18.24 7.41 4.79
N ASN A 119 -19.02 7.32 5.87
CA ASN A 119 -20.30 6.63 5.90
C ASN A 119 -21.27 7.09 4.81
N ARG A 120 -21.14 8.34 4.36
CA ARG A 120 -22.00 8.90 3.33
C ARG A 120 -21.77 8.30 1.95
N TYR A 121 -20.54 7.81 1.67
CA TYR A 121 -20.14 7.45 0.31
C TYR A 121 -19.50 6.07 0.22
N GLY A 122 -18.58 5.73 1.11
CA GLY A 122 -17.89 4.46 1.05
C GLY A 122 -16.49 4.47 1.67
N ALA A 123 -15.72 3.44 1.37
CA ALA A 123 -14.32 3.29 1.76
C ALA A 123 -13.45 2.93 0.56
N ALA A 124 -12.20 3.37 0.61
CA ALA A 124 -11.16 2.98 -0.34
C ALA A 124 -9.84 2.76 0.38
N ALA A 125 -9.10 1.75 -0.07
CA ALA A 125 -7.77 1.47 0.44
C ALA A 125 -6.83 1.06 -0.70
N CYS A 126 -5.55 1.42 -0.57
CA CYS A 126 -4.55 1.28 -1.60
C CYS A 126 -3.39 0.38 -1.15
N THR A 127 -2.73 -0.26 -2.11
CA THR A 127 -1.48 -0.98 -1.91
C THR A 127 -0.62 -0.90 -3.17
N GLY A 128 0.70 -0.92 -3.00
CA GLY A 128 1.66 -0.81 -4.11
C GLY A 128 2.66 0.31 -3.88
N ARG A 129 2.94 1.11 -4.90
CA ARG A 129 3.87 2.23 -4.79
C ARG A 129 3.26 3.41 -4.02
N GLY A 130 3.52 3.46 -2.72
CA GLY A 130 2.92 4.44 -1.81
C GLY A 130 3.09 5.89 -2.23
N GLU A 131 4.20 6.25 -2.87
CA GLU A 131 4.47 7.58 -3.38
C GLU A 131 3.47 8.02 -4.46
N LEU A 132 2.92 7.09 -5.24
CA LEU A 132 1.87 7.38 -6.21
C LEU A 132 0.55 7.68 -5.50
N ALA A 133 0.18 6.86 -4.51
CA ALA A 133 -1.03 7.09 -3.72
C ALA A 133 -0.98 8.41 -2.95
N ILE A 134 0.19 8.78 -2.40
CA ILE A 134 0.38 10.06 -1.70
C ILE A 134 0.21 11.24 -2.66
N ARG A 135 0.86 11.20 -3.83
CA ARG A 135 0.81 12.28 -4.82
C ARG A 135 -0.59 12.51 -5.38
N ASN A 136 -1.37 11.45 -5.51
CA ASN A 136 -2.75 11.49 -6.05
C ASN A 136 -3.81 11.56 -4.94
N SER A 137 -3.44 11.44 -3.66
CA SER A 137 -4.41 11.28 -2.56
C SER A 137 -5.45 10.20 -2.88
N THR A 138 -5.01 9.04 -3.37
CA THR A 138 -5.81 8.09 -4.17
C THR A 138 -7.06 7.61 -3.44
N ALA A 139 -6.96 7.25 -2.15
CA ALA A 139 -8.13 6.79 -1.40
C ALA A 139 -9.20 7.88 -1.31
N ARG A 140 -8.84 9.15 -1.06
CA ARG A 140 -9.79 10.27 -1.01
C ARG A 140 -10.33 10.61 -2.42
N THR A 141 -9.51 10.48 -3.45
CA THR A 141 -9.93 10.69 -4.85
C THR A 141 -11.03 9.69 -5.24
N ILE A 142 -10.87 8.41 -4.90
CA ILE A 142 -11.91 7.39 -5.12
C ILE A 142 -13.21 7.80 -4.41
N ILE A 143 -13.14 8.19 -3.13
CA ILE A 143 -14.33 8.60 -2.38
C ILE A 143 -14.94 9.89 -2.97
N HIS A 144 -14.14 10.80 -3.52
CA HIS A 144 -14.65 11.96 -4.23
C HIS A 144 -15.44 11.56 -5.49
N TYR A 145 -15.01 10.56 -6.22
CA TYR A 145 -15.77 10.04 -7.36
C TYR A 145 -17.09 9.39 -6.92
N LEU A 146 -17.10 8.60 -5.83
CA LEU A 146 -18.36 8.08 -5.25
C LEU A 146 -19.29 9.21 -4.80
N GLU A 147 -18.77 10.26 -4.16
CA GLU A 147 -19.51 11.47 -3.76
C GLU A 147 -20.20 12.16 -4.96
N ASN A 148 -19.57 12.10 -6.13
CA ASN A 148 -20.11 12.63 -7.38
C ASN A 148 -21.04 11.66 -8.12
N GLY A 149 -21.40 10.54 -7.51
CA GLY A 149 -22.41 9.60 -7.99
C GLY A 149 -21.90 8.50 -8.91
N LEU A 150 -20.58 8.34 -9.06
CA LEU A 150 -20.03 7.21 -9.78
C LEU A 150 -20.17 5.93 -8.95
N ASN A 151 -20.32 4.78 -9.63
CA ASN A 151 -20.25 3.49 -8.96
C ASN A 151 -18.79 3.10 -8.60
N PRO A 152 -18.56 2.09 -7.74
CA PRO A 152 -17.23 1.70 -7.31
C PRO A 152 -16.25 1.36 -8.44
N GLU A 153 -16.72 0.70 -9.50
CA GLU A 153 -15.87 0.33 -10.64
C GLU A 153 -15.42 1.57 -11.43
N GLU A 154 -16.33 2.48 -11.73
CA GLU A 154 -16.02 3.75 -12.39
C GLU A 154 -15.07 4.61 -11.55
N ALA A 155 -15.32 4.70 -10.24
CA ALA A 155 -14.48 5.45 -9.31
C ALA A 155 -13.06 4.87 -9.23
N ALA A 156 -12.94 3.54 -9.12
CA ALA A 156 -11.65 2.85 -9.13
C ALA A 156 -10.93 3.03 -10.47
N PHE A 157 -11.63 2.86 -11.58
CA PHE A 157 -11.07 3.02 -12.93
C PHE A 157 -10.46 4.42 -13.12
N LEU A 158 -11.20 5.47 -12.81
CA LEU A 158 -10.71 6.85 -12.98
C LEU A 158 -9.52 7.15 -12.07
N ALA A 159 -9.58 6.77 -10.79
CA ALA A 159 -8.47 6.99 -9.87
C ALA A 159 -7.20 6.24 -10.28
N MET A 160 -7.33 5.02 -10.81
CA MET A 160 -6.19 4.26 -11.35
C MET A 160 -5.66 4.86 -12.65
N LYS A 161 -6.52 5.42 -13.49
CA LYS A 161 -6.11 6.17 -14.68
C LYS A 161 -5.29 7.41 -14.31
N ASP A 162 -5.71 8.16 -13.28
CA ASP A 162 -4.94 9.32 -12.79
C ASP A 162 -3.53 8.91 -12.33
N ILE A 163 -3.36 7.71 -11.77
CA ILE A 163 -2.03 7.17 -11.41
C ILE A 163 -1.11 7.04 -12.63
N HIS A 164 -1.63 6.61 -13.79
CA HIS A 164 -0.84 6.51 -15.01
C HIS A 164 -0.32 7.88 -15.49
N ASP A 165 -1.09 8.95 -15.26
CA ASP A 165 -0.71 10.31 -15.67
C ASP A 165 0.38 10.93 -14.77
N LEU A 166 0.64 10.34 -13.60
CA LEU A 166 1.70 10.82 -12.70
C LEU A 166 3.12 10.51 -13.17
N ASN A 167 3.31 9.76 -14.25
CA ASN A 167 4.63 9.35 -14.76
C ASN A 167 5.54 8.77 -13.66
N GLY A 168 4.99 7.96 -12.77
CA GLY A 168 5.72 7.27 -11.72
C GLY A 168 6.16 5.87 -12.13
N VAL A 169 7.10 5.32 -11.39
CA VAL A 169 7.54 3.92 -11.52
C VAL A 169 6.79 3.05 -10.51
N GLY A 170 6.34 1.88 -10.94
CA GLY A 170 5.65 0.89 -10.12
C GLY A 170 4.13 0.88 -10.33
N GLY A 171 3.48 -0.13 -9.80
CA GLY A 171 2.05 -0.33 -9.87
C GLY A 171 1.32 0.08 -8.59
N MET A 172 0.03 0.28 -8.73
CA MET A 172 -0.90 0.58 -7.64
C MET A 172 -2.10 -0.35 -7.73
N ASN A 173 -2.58 -0.79 -6.57
CA ASN A 173 -3.82 -1.52 -6.45
C ASN A 173 -4.74 -0.77 -5.49
N CYS A 174 -6.04 -0.91 -5.67
CA CYS A 174 -7.02 -0.44 -4.69
C CYS A 174 -8.14 -1.46 -4.50
N ILE A 175 -8.80 -1.35 -3.35
CA ILE A 175 -10.12 -1.93 -3.10
C ILE A 175 -11.08 -0.80 -2.75
N VAL A 176 -12.33 -0.94 -3.14
CA VAL A 176 -13.40 0.06 -2.95
C VAL A 176 -14.65 -0.64 -2.45
N LEU A 177 -15.32 0.00 -1.50
CA LEU A 177 -16.62 -0.39 -0.96
C LEU A 177 -17.49 0.87 -0.92
N ASP A 178 -18.67 0.85 -1.55
CA ASP A 178 -19.61 1.95 -1.41
C ASP A 178 -20.54 1.76 -0.18
N ASN A 179 -21.32 2.77 0.12
CA ASN A 179 -22.28 2.75 1.23
C ASN A 179 -23.52 1.88 0.98
N LYS A 180 -23.58 1.16 -0.15
CA LYS A 180 -24.64 0.20 -0.51
C LYS A 180 -24.12 -1.25 -0.46
N GLY A 181 -22.85 -1.47 -0.15
CA GLY A 181 -22.22 -2.78 -0.11
C GLY A 181 -21.65 -3.25 -1.45
N ASN A 182 -21.65 -2.43 -2.51
CA ASN A 182 -20.99 -2.79 -3.76
C ASN A 182 -19.46 -2.65 -3.60
N THR A 183 -18.73 -3.62 -4.15
CA THR A 183 -17.28 -3.71 -3.99
C THR A 183 -16.58 -3.95 -5.32
N ILE A 184 -15.35 -3.48 -5.44
CA ILE A 184 -14.44 -3.74 -6.55
C ILE A 184 -12.98 -3.65 -6.09
N SER A 185 -12.10 -4.32 -6.80
CA SER A 185 -10.66 -4.02 -6.78
C SER A 185 -10.16 -3.59 -8.16
N ALA A 186 -9.09 -2.81 -8.18
CA ALA A 186 -8.45 -2.40 -9.42
C ALA A 186 -6.93 -2.43 -9.28
N THR A 187 -6.23 -2.67 -10.40
CA THR A 187 -4.77 -2.64 -10.47
C THR A 187 -4.30 -1.87 -11.70
N THR A 188 -3.17 -1.17 -11.58
CA THR A 188 -2.44 -0.59 -12.71
C THR A 188 -1.24 -1.44 -13.13
N THR A 189 -0.99 -2.58 -12.45
CA THR A 189 0.13 -3.46 -12.78
C THR A 189 -0.21 -4.25 -14.04
N PRO A 190 0.59 -4.12 -15.12
CA PRO A 190 0.35 -4.90 -16.34
C PRO A 190 0.35 -6.40 -16.06
N GLU A 191 -0.47 -7.14 -16.80
CA GLU A 191 -0.54 -8.61 -16.77
C GLU A 191 -0.83 -9.23 -15.39
N ARG A 192 -1.28 -8.42 -14.43
CA ARG A 192 -1.65 -8.89 -13.09
C ARG A 192 -3.17 -8.87 -12.93
N ASP A 193 -3.72 -9.99 -12.47
CA ASP A 193 -5.11 -10.05 -12.07
C ASP A 193 -5.31 -9.23 -10.78
N SER A 194 -6.36 -8.42 -10.77
CA SER A 194 -6.83 -7.77 -9.54
C SER A 194 -7.83 -8.71 -8.87
N VAL A 195 -7.54 -9.11 -7.64
CA VAL A 195 -8.42 -9.99 -6.87
C VAL A 195 -8.53 -9.50 -5.43
N TYR A 196 -9.67 -9.77 -4.79
CA TYR A 196 -9.90 -9.47 -3.38
C TYR A 196 -10.82 -10.50 -2.75
N TRP A 197 -10.79 -10.60 -1.42
CA TRP A 197 -11.68 -11.45 -0.65
C TRP A 197 -12.90 -10.65 -0.20
N TYR A 198 -14.07 -11.27 -0.36
CA TYR A 198 -15.36 -10.73 0.05
C TYR A 198 -16.03 -11.69 1.04
N PHE A 199 -16.66 -11.12 2.04
CA PHE A 199 -17.46 -11.86 3.02
C PHE A 199 -18.70 -11.03 3.39
N ASP A 200 -19.84 -11.69 3.47
CA ASP A 200 -21.12 -11.13 3.89
C ASP A 200 -21.68 -11.96 5.05
N VAL A 201 -22.57 -11.36 5.85
CA VAL A 201 -23.18 -12.01 7.03
C VAL A 201 -23.97 -13.28 6.69
N ASP A 202 -24.47 -13.38 5.46
CA ASP A 202 -25.23 -14.55 4.99
C ASP A 202 -24.32 -15.65 4.39
N MET A 203 -23.01 -15.41 4.32
CA MET A 203 -22.02 -16.35 3.79
C MET A 203 -21.40 -17.21 4.89
N THR A 204 -21.09 -18.45 4.57
CA THR A 204 -20.38 -19.38 5.47
C THR A 204 -18.87 -19.34 5.28
N GLU A 205 -18.42 -18.91 4.10
CA GLU A 205 -17.01 -18.83 3.73
C GLU A 205 -16.79 -17.56 2.88
N ALA A 206 -15.60 -16.98 3.01
CA ALA A 206 -15.19 -15.87 2.15
C ALA A 206 -14.99 -16.33 0.71
N GLU A 207 -15.35 -15.49 -0.25
CA GLU A 207 -15.13 -15.76 -1.67
C GLU A 207 -14.08 -14.80 -2.26
N GLN A 208 -13.32 -15.30 -3.22
CA GLN A 208 -12.42 -14.47 -4.00
C GLN A 208 -13.18 -13.89 -5.20
N ARG A 209 -13.12 -12.57 -5.34
CA ARG A 209 -13.72 -11.82 -6.44
C ARG A 209 -12.66 -11.22 -7.34
N ALA A 210 -12.95 -11.19 -8.64
CA ALA A 210 -12.12 -10.50 -9.61
C ALA A 210 -12.39 -8.99 -9.59
N GLY A 211 -11.35 -8.23 -9.83
CA GLY A 211 -11.40 -6.80 -10.08
C GLY A 211 -11.06 -6.46 -11.53
N ILE A 212 -10.70 -5.21 -11.76
CA ILE A 212 -10.33 -4.68 -13.07
C ILE A 212 -8.83 -4.39 -13.17
N ASN A 213 -8.28 -4.55 -14.37
CA ASN A 213 -6.93 -4.09 -14.71
C ASN A 213 -7.04 -2.85 -15.59
N VAL A 214 -6.51 -1.73 -15.09
CA VAL A 214 -6.56 -0.42 -15.76
C VAL A 214 -5.22 -0.21 -16.47
N GLN A 215 -5.24 -0.33 -17.77
CA GLN A 215 -4.07 -0.14 -18.62
C GLN A 215 -3.92 1.34 -19.02
N LYS A 216 -2.68 1.74 -19.38
CA LYS A 216 -2.35 3.10 -19.81
C LYS A 216 -2.88 3.39 -21.21
#